data_3942195206ff82a8c8eb41394ccd748e
#
_entry.id   3942195206ff82a8c8eb41394ccd748e
#
_cell.length_a   1.000
_cell.length_b   1.000
_cell.length_c   1.000
_cell.angle_alpha   90.00
_cell.angle_beta   90.00
_cell.angle_gamma   90.00
#
_symmetry.space_group_name_H-M   'P 1'
#
loop_
_entity.id
_entity.type
_entity.pdbx_description
1 polymer ?
#
loop_
_entity_poly.entity_id
_entity_poly.type
_entity_poly.pdbx_seq_one_letter_code
_entity_poly.pdbx_strand_id
1 'polypeptide(L)'
;MNRLTPEHLKALREQYPKGCRVRLDHMNDPYRPDLKEGALGTVIHVDDIGTIHVSWDCGSSLGVVLGEDSCTRIDEEDAHD
;
A
#
# COMPACT_ATOMS: atom_id res chain seq x y z
N MET A 1 17.52 -5.39 -10.72
CA MET A 1 17.52 -5.70 -9.32
C MET A 1 17.02 -4.53 -8.48
N ASN A 2 15.99 -4.74 -7.75
CA ASN A 2 15.39 -3.66 -6.96
C ASN A 2 15.96 -3.66 -5.57
N ARG A 3 16.96 -2.85 -5.37
CA ARG A 3 17.50 -2.65 -4.05
C ARG A 3 17.02 -1.32 -3.51
N LEU A 4 16.33 -1.37 -2.41
CA LEU A 4 15.80 -0.18 -1.78
C LEU A 4 16.91 0.50 -1.00
N THR A 5 17.22 1.74 -1.36
CA THR A 5 18.23 2.51 -0.63
C THR A 5 17.60 3.12 0.62
N PRO A 6 18.42 3.52 1.60
CA PRO A 6 17.88 4.20 2.78
C PRO A 6 17.09 5.46 2.44
N GLU A 7 17.52 6.18 1.40
CA GLU A 7 16.80 7.38 0.98
C GLU A 7 15.44 7.02 0.40
N HIS A 8 15.38 5.96 -0.40
CA HIS A 8 14.11 5.52 -0.96
C HIS A 8 13.17 5.04 0.14
N LEU A 9 13.70 4.33 1.12
CA LEU A 9 12.89 3.84 2.22
C LEU A 9 12.31 4.99 3.02
N LYS A 10 13.14 6.01 3.28
CA LYS A 10 12.69 7.18 4.00
C LYS A 10 11.58 7.89 3.23
N ALA A 11 11.77 8.08 1.92
CA ALA A 11 10.77 8.73 1.08
C ALA A 11 9.48 7.93 1.06
N LEU A 12 9.59 6.61 1.01
CA LEU A 12 8.44 5.74 0.98
C LEU A 12 7.63 5.88 2.28
N ARG A 13 8.34 5.93 3.42
CA ARG A 13 7.67 6.08 4.70
C ARG A 13 7.01 7.45 4.83
N GLU A 14 7.59 8.47 4.23
CA GLU A 14 6.99 9.79 4.24
C GLU A 14 5.77 9.87 3.33
N GLN A 15 5.81 9.14 2.22
CA GLN A 15 4.70 9.13 1.29
C GLN A 15 3.52 8.31 1.82
N TYR A 16 3.80 7.26 2.58
CA TYR A 16 2.77 6.37 3.09
C TYR A 16 2.86 6.30 4.63
N PRO A 17 2.59 7.42 5.32
CA PRO A 17 2.65 7.39 6.77
C PRO A 17 1.51 6.56 7.36
N LYS A 18 1.75 6.07 8.57
CA LYS A 18 0.72 5.30 9.28
C LYS A 18 -0.58 6.08 9.34
N GLY A 19 -1.65 5.42 8.98
CA GLY A 19 -2.97 6.00 9.05
C GLY A 19 -3.46 6.63 7.77
N CYS A 20 -2.58 6.76 6.74
CA CYS A 20 -3.05 7.33 5.49
C CYS A 20 -3.86 6.31 4.71
N ARG A 21 -4.73 6.80 3.84
CA ARG A 21 -5.59 5.94 3.04
C ARG A 21 -4.96 5.69 1.68
N VAL A 22 -5.15 4.48 1.18
CA VAL A 22 -4.61 4.08 -0.12
C VAL A 22 -5.67 3.32 -0.89
N ARG A 23 -5.51 3.32 -2.21
CA ARG A 23 -6.33 2.53 -3.12
C ARG A 23 -5.42 1.53 -3.81
N LEU A 24 -5.85 0.29 -3.87
CA LEU A 24 -5.09 -0.74 -4.56
C LEU A 24 -5.25 -0.56 -6.07
N ASP A 25 -4.12 -0.40 -6.76
CA ASP A 25 -4.12 -0.27 -8.21
C ASP A 25 -3.88 -1.61 -8.88
N HIS A 26 -2.98 -2.40 -8.33
CA HIS A 26 -2.64 -3.70 -8.90
C HIS A 26 -2.09 -4.60 -7.81
N MET A 27 -2.53 -5.85 -7.81
CA MET A 27 -2.05 -6.85 -6.87
C MET A 27 -1.72 -8.11 -7.65
N ASN A 28 -0.45 -8.49 -7.63
CA ASN A 28 0.02 -9.65 -8.37
C ASN A 28 -0.03 -10.89 -7.47
N ASP A 29 -1.24 -11.25 -7.07
CA ASP A 29 -1.45 -12.41 -6.21
C ASP A 29 -2.74 -13.10 -6.60
N PRO A 30 -2.66 -14.16 -7.40
CA PRO A 30 -3.88 -14.83 -7.88
C PRO A 30 -4.62 -15.58 -6.78
N TYR A 31 -4.02 -15.69 -5.61
CA TYR A 31 -4.65 -16.43 -4.50
C TYR A 31 -5.39 -15.51 -3.56
N ARG A 32 -5.62 -14.26 -3.95
CA ARG A 32 -6.33 -13.30 -3.11
C ARG A 32 -7.53 -12.72 -3.86
N PRO A 33 -8.52 -13.53 -4.17
CA PRO A 33 -9.66 -13.04 -4.95
C PRO A 33 -10.52 -12.02 -4.20
N ASP A 34 -10.37 -11.96 -2.89
CA ASP A 34 -11.13 -11.00 -2.07
C ASP A 34 -10.51 -9.60 -2.11
N LEU A 35 -9.28 -9.48 -2.59
CA LEU A 35 -8.60 -8.19 -2.65
C LEU A 35 -8.45 -7.78 -4.10
N LYS A 36 -9.31 -6.90 -4.56
CA LYS A 36 -9.40 -6.54 -5.96
C LYS A 36 -8.90 -5.13 -6.19
N GLU A 37 -8.56 -4.84 -7.44
CA GLU A 37 -8.19 -3.49 -7.83
C GLU A 37 -9.30 -2.52 -7.44
N GLY A 38 -8.91 -1.37 -6.91
CA GLY A 38 -9.84 -0.40 -6.41
C GLY A 38 -10.17 -0.52 -4.94
N ALA A 39 -9.66 -1.58 -4.29
CA ALA A 39 -9.89 -1.75 -2.85
C ALA A 39 -9.25 -0.61 -2.08
N LEU A 40 -9.90 -0.19 -1.01
CA LEU A 40 -9.39 0.88 -0.16
C LEU A 40 -8.88 0.31 1.15
N GLY A 41 -7.87 0.96 1.72
CA GLY A 41 -7.31 0.52 2.97
C GLY A 41 -6.58 1.63 3.69
N THR A 42 -6.07 1.29 4.86
CA THR A 42 -5.34 2.21 5.71
C THR A 42 -3.94 1.67 5.96
N VAL A 43 -2.93 2.49 5.75
CA VAL A 43 -1.54 2.08 5.96
C VAL A 43 -1.29 1.85 7.44
N ILE A 44 -0.69 0.71 7.77
CA ILE A 44 -0.27 0.39 9.12
C ILE A 44 1.17 0.85 9.33
N HIS A 45 2.05 0.44 8.43
CA HIS A 45 3.45 0.89 8.44
C HIS A 45 4.13 0.39 7.17
N VAL A 46 5.34 0.90 6.93
CA VAL A 46 6.22 0.42 5.87
C VAL A 46 7.40 -0.26 6.57
N ASP A 47 7.65 -1.51 6.23
CA ASP A 47 8.73 -2.25 6.88
C ASP A 47 10.09 -1.96 6.25
N ASP A 48 11.12 -2.62 6.76
CA ASP A 48 12.49 -2.32 6.36
C ASP A 48 12.82 -2.75 4.94
N ILE A 49 12.03 -3.64 4.37
CA ILE A 49 12.24 -4.07 3.00
C ILE A 49 11.32 -3.34 2.04
N GLY A 50 10.60 -2.35 2.53
CA GLY A 50 9.79 -1.50 1.66
C GLY A 50 8.40 -2.01 1.35
N THR A 51 7.92 -3.00 2.10
CA THR A 51 6.56 -3.48 1.94
C THR A 51 5.61 -2.56 2.71
N ILE A 52 4.58 -2.08 2.03
CA ILE A 52 3.58 -1.22 2.64
C ILE A 52 2.51 -2.11 3.23
N HIS A 53 2.44 -2.17 4.55
CA HIS A 53 1.45 -2.99 5.25
C HIS A 53 0.16 -2.21 5.36
N VAL A 54 -0.90 -2.78 4.84
CA VAL A 54 -2.19 -2.10 4.73
C VAL A 54 -3.28 -2.96 5.36
N SER A 55 -4.14 -2.31 6.12
CA SER A 55 -5.36 -2.92 6.63
C SER A 55 -6.46 -2.56 5.64
N TRP A 56 -6.84 -3.52 4.81
CA TRP A 56 -7.83 -3.27 3.76
C TRP A 56 -9.23 -3.30 4.33
N ASP A 57 -10.07 -2.44 3.81
CA ASP A 57 -11.45 -2.31 4.32
C ASP A 57 -12.26 -3.60 4.18
N CYS A 58 -11.88 -4.45 3.24
CA CYS A 58 -12.56 -5.74 3.06
C CYS A 58 -12.18 -6.77 4.13
N GLY A 59 -11.27 -6.42 5.02
CA GLY A 59 -10.85 -7.33 6.10
C GLY A 59 -9.52 -8.01 5.86
N SER A 60 -8.92 -7.81 4.71
CA SER A 60 -7.61 -8.36 4.42
C SER A 60 -6.51 -7.49 5.01
N SER A 61 -5.35 -8.09 5.30
CA SER A 61 -4.22 -7.34 5.82
C SER A 61 -2.96 -7.65 5.01
N LEU A 62 -3.11 -7.66 3.71
CA LEU A 62 -2.02 -8.01 2.80
C LEU A 62 -1.14 -6.80 2.52
N GLY A 63 0.18 -7.01 2.49
CA GLY A 63 1.13 -5.95 2.18
C GLY A 63 1.26 -5.70 0.69
N VAL A 64 1.61 -4.48 0.33
CA VAL A 64 1.87 -4.08 -1.06
C VAL A 64 3.37 -4.08 -1.26
N VAL A 65 3.83 -4.91 -2.20
CA VAL A 65 5.26 -5.05 -2.51
C VAL A 65 5.53 -4.25 -3.77
N LEU A 66 6.31 -3.18 -3.65
CA LEU A 66 6.62 -2.32 -4.79
C LEU A 66 7.38 -3.12 -5.84
N GLY A 67 7.02 -2.88 -7.10
CA GLY A 67 7.59 -3.64 -8.20
C GLY A 67 6.72 -4.80 -8.63
N GLU A 68 5.93 -5.34 -7.72
CA GLU A 68 4.99 -6.42 -8.05
C GLU A 68 3.56 -5.95 -7.90
N ASP A 69 3.31 -5.16 -6.88
CA ASP A 69 1.99 -4.60 -6.61
C ASP A 69 2.08 -3.10 -6.65
N SER A 70 0.93 -2.43 -6.71
CA SER A 70 0.95 -0.98 -6.65
C SER A 70 -0.32 -0.46 -5.98
N CYS A 71 -0.16 0.65 -5.28
CA CYS A 71 -1.28 1.36 -4.68
C CYS A 71 -1.03 2.85 -4.78
N THR A 72 -2.09 3.63 -4.65
CA THR A 72 -2.02 5.07 -4.71
C THR A 72 -2.56 5.64 -3.42
N ARG A 73 -1.80 6.54 -2.81
CA ARG A 73 -2.28 7.25 -1.63
C ARG A 73 -3.42 8.18 -2.06
N ILE A 74 -4.51 8.14 -1.29
CA ILE A 74 -5.63 9.04 -1.52
C ILE A 74 -5.76 9.92 -0.31
N ASP A 75 -5.99 11.21 -0.54
CA ASP A 75 -6.17 12.15 0.56
C ASP A 75 -7.60 12.08 1.05
N GLU A 76 -7.81 12.54 2.28
CA GLU A 76 -9.15 12.56 2.83
C GLU A 76 -10.12 13.32 1.94
N GLU A 77 -9.62 14.35 1.32
CA GLU A 77 -10.46 15.16 0.43
C GLU A 77 -10.96 14.34 -0.75
N ASP A 78 -10.10 13.49 -1.29
CA ASP A 78 -10.48 12.64 -2.41
C ASP A 78 -11.45 11.58 -1.97
N ALA A 79 -11.27 11.07 -0.77
CA ALA A 79 -12.16 10.03 -0.24
C ALA A 79 -13.45 10.63 0.28
N HIS A 80 -13.48 11.94 0.44
CA HIS A 80 -14.59 12.63 1.07
C HIS A 80 -15.82 12.67 0.18
N ASP A 81 -15.64 12.64 -1.08
CA ASP A 81 -16.77 12.70 -1.99
C ASP A 81 -17.66 11.48 -1.87
#